data_432e41bd9280b2d80f881e9902ef9e72
#
_entry.id   432e41bd9280b2d80f881e9902ef9e72
#
_cell.length_a   1.000
_cell.length_b   1.000
_cell.length_c   1.000
_cell.angle_alpha   90.00
_cell.angle_beta   90.00
_cell.angle_gamma   90.00
#
_symmetry.space_group_name_H-M   'P 1'
#
loop_
_entity.id
_entity.type
_entity.pdbx_description
1 polymer ?
#
loop_
_entity_poly.entity_id
_entity_poly.type
_entity_poly.pdbx_seq_one_letter_code
_entity_poly.pdbx_strand_id
1 'polypeptide(L)'
;FLLDILPRLDDVEFGALADIEKRMLQMFYITIWGKAAEDWNSEEVLDNLYALSDSTILLNELMQLLPYRFEQIDFIDEPVDLGFDCPLDLHCTYTRDQLLVAMDFMKPATVREGVKWLPDKKMDVFFVTLNKADKDYSPTTMYNDYSINESLFHWQSQSTTAADSPTGQRYIHHGERGSKVLLFVREFKTDRVTGSAGAYTFL
;
A
#
# COMPACT_ATOMS: atom_id res chain seq x y z
N PHE A 1 7.56 14.13 9.05
CA PHE A 1 6.64 13.46 9.99
C PHE A 1 7.35 12.39 10.83
N LEU A 2 7.86 11.27 10.24
CA LEU A 2 8.51 10.20 11.04
C LEU A 2 9.69 10.70 11.84
N LEU A 3 10.52 11.58 11.30
CA LEU A 3 11.65 12.18 12.03
C LEU A 3 11.21 12.99 13.26
N ASP A 4 10.00 13.53 13.25
CA ASP A 4 9.47 14.32 14.35
C ASP A 4 8.75 13.47 15.40
N ILE A 5 8.10 12.38 14.98
CA ILE A 5 7.26 11.55 15.86
C ILE A 5 8.04 10.43 16.55
N LEU A 6 9.00 9.78 15.86
CA LEU A 6 9.75 8.65 16.40
C LEU A 6 10.50 8.96 17.72
N PRO A 7 11.13 10.15 17.89
CA PRO A 7 11.83 10.47 19.14
C PRO A 7 10.92 10.68 20.36
N ARG A 8 9.61 10.77 20.16
CA ARG A 8 8.62 11.06 21.20
C ARG A 8 7.41 10.15 21.15
N LEU A 9 7.59 8.90 20.70
CA LEU A 9 6.48 7.95 20.60
C LEU A 9 5.71 7.75 21.93
N ASP A 10 6.39 7.87 23.05
CA ASP A 10 5.82 7.71 24.39
C ASP A 10 4.82 8.83 24.76
N ASP A 11 4.97 10.02 24.14
CA ASP A 11 4.17 11.22 24.44
C ASP A 11 3.10 11.48 23.35
N VAL A 12 2.92 10.57 22.39
CA VAL A 12 2.01 10.80 21.27
C VAL A 12 0.55 10.56 21.68
N GLU A 13 -0.25 11.59 21.59
CA GLU A 13 -1.71 11.46 21.60
C GLU A 13 -2.21 11.06 20.20
N PHE A 14 -2.34 9.76 19.94
CA PHE A 14 -2.76 9.24 18.61
C PHE A 14 -4.13 9.79 18.16
N GLY A 15 -5.01 10.11 19.09
CA GLY A 15 -6.31 10.75 18.81
C GLY A 15 -6.18 12.15 18.20
N ALA A 16 -5.11 12.88 18.53
CA ALA A 16 -4.87 14.25 18.08
C ALA A 16 -4.16 14.33 16.71
N LEU A 17 -3.61 13.21 16.21
CA LEU A 17 -2.97 13.17 14.90
C LEU A 17 -4.00 13.44 13.79
N ALA A 18 -3.57 14.16 12.74
CA ALA A 18 -4.34 14.29 11.51
C ALA A 18 -4.50 12.92 10.82
N ASP A 19 -5.52 12.76 10.00
CA ASP A 19 -5.78 11.48 9.33
C ASP A 19 -4.64 11.01 8.42
N ILE A 20 -3.98 11.94 7.73
CA ILE A 20 -2.79 11.62 6.92
C ILE A 20 -1.62 11.14 7.79
N GLU A 21 -1.41 11.75 8.95
CA GLU A 21 -0.38 11.36 9.90
C GLU A 21 -0.63 9.96 10.47
N LYS A 22 -1.89 9.65 10.80
CA LYS A 22 -2.31 8.31 11.23
C LYS A 22 -2.02 7.27 10.14
N ARG A 23 -2.31 7.58 8.87
CA ARG A 23 -2.02 6.69 7.73
C ARG A 23 -0.53 6.49 7.52
N MET A 24 0.28 7.55 7.59
CA MET A 24 1.74 7.44 7.54
C MET A 24 2.30 6.58 8.67
N LEU A 25 1.79 6.76 9.88
CA LEU A 25 2.19 5.95 11.03
C LEU A 25 1.75 4.48 10.89
N GLN A 26 0.57 4.23 10.32
CA GLN A 26 0.13 2.87 9.96
C GLN A 26 1.07 2.18 8.96
N MET A 27 1.49 2.91 7.92
CA MET A 27 2.44 2.37 6.94
C MET A 27 3.78 2.04 7.58
N PHE A 28 4.26 2.88 8.49
CA PHE A 28 5.46 2.61 9.28
C PHE A 28 5.24 1.41 10.21
N TYR A 29 4.16 1.39 10.98
CA TYR A 29 3.86 0.33 11.94
C TYR A 29 3.79 -1.04 11.26
N ILE A 30 3.03 -1.18 10.18
CA ILE A 30 2.92 -2.45 9.47
C ILE A 30 4.24 -2.91 8.87
N THR A 31 5.13 -1.99 8.50
CA THR A 31 6.46 -2.30 7.98
C THR A 31 7.34 -2.96 9.03
N ILE A 32 7.25 -2.51 10.28
CA ILE A 32 8.07 -3.01 11.39
C ILE A 32 7.48 -4.30 11.99
N TRP A 33 6.16 -4.32 12.26
CA TRP A 33 5.52 -5.43 12.99
C TRP A 33 4.73 -6.41 12.12
N GLY A 34 4.60 -6.16 10.82
CA GLY A 34 3.92 -7.06 9.87
C GLY A 34 2.40 -7.14 10.03
N LYS A 35 1.81 -6.26 10.86
CA LYS A 35 0.37 -6.15 11.10
C LYS A 35 -0.02 -4.69 11.30
N ALA A 36 -1.28 -4.35 11.00
CA ALA A 36 -1.80 -3.01 11.24
C ALA A 36 -2.12 -2.78 12.72
N ALA A 37 -2.02 -1.55 13.19
CA ALA A 37 -2.54 -1.12 14.48
C ALA A 37 -4.05 -0.86 14.34
N GLU A 38 -4.90 -1.85 14.61
CA GLU A 38 -6.36 -1.69 14.53
C GLU A 38 -6.89 -0.72 15.61
N ASP A 39 -6.23 -0.70 16.76
CA ASP A 39 -6.50 0.27 17.85
C ASP A 39 -5.17 0.75 18.43
N TRP A 40 -4.88 2.03 18.26
CA TRP A 40 -3.67 2.69 18.76
C TRP A 40 -3.53 2.71 20.28
N ASN A 41 -4.64 2.52 21.00
CA ASN A 41 -4.66 2.49 22.47
C ASN A 41 -4.67 1.06 23.03
N SER A 42 -4.58 0.04 22.18
CA SER A 42 -4.48 -1.34 22.65
C SER A 42 -3.14 -1.59 23.33
N GLU A 43 -3.13 -2.44 24.37
CA GLU A 43 -1.92 -2.81 25.10
C GLU A 43 -0.82 -3.32 24.15
N GLU A 44 -1.17 -4.19 23.20
CA GLU A 44 -0.22 -4.73 22.23
C GLU A 44 0.46 -3.66 21.37
N VAL A 45 -0.30 -2.67 20.89
CA VAL A 45 0.23 -1.59 20.06
C VAL A 45 1.11 -0.67 20.88
N LEU A 46 0.69 -0.33 22.09
CA LEU A 46 1.47 0.51 23.00
C LEU A 46 2.78 -0.17 23.39
N ASP A 47 2.74 -1.46 23.76
CA ASP A 47 3.95 -2.23 24.10
C ASP A 47 4.94 -2.27 22.91
N ASN A 48 4.45 -2.43 21.69
CA ASN A 48 5.30 -2.39 20.50
C ASN A 48 5.97 -1.02 20.32
N LEU A 49 5.22 0.06 20.48
CA LEU A 49 5.75 1.42 20.33
C LEU A 49 6.74 1.75 21.45
N TYR A 50 6.46 1.37 22.69
CA TYR A 50 7.38 1.51 23.82
C TYR A 50 8.66 0.70 23.61
N ALA A 51 8.57 -0.54 23.12
CA ALA A 51 9.74 -1.35 22.81
C ALA A 51 10.64 -0.71 21.74
N LEU A 52 10.07 0.00 20.77
CA LEU A 52 10.82 0.78 19.78
C LEU A 52 11.46 2.01 20.43
N SER A 53 10.71 2.76 21.24
CA SER A 53 11.20 3.95 21.95
C SER A 53 12.34 3.61 22.91
N ASP A 54 12.23 2.52 23.66
CA ASP A 54 13.26 2.03 24.58
C ASP A 54 14.52 1.50 23.86
N SER A 55 14.40 1.11 22.60
CA SER A 55 15.51 0.60 21.80
C SER A 55 16.35 1.73 21.21
N THR A 56 17.21 2.35 22.03
CA THR A 56 18.08 3.47 21.62
C THR A 56 18.89 3.16 20.36
N ILE A 57 19.37 1.92 20.20
CA ILE A 57 20.16 1.51 19.03
C ILE A 57 19.28 1.56 17.77
N LEU A 58 18.12 0.90 17.79
CA LEU A 58 17.23 0.84 16.65
C LEU A 58 16.69 2.22 16.30
N LEU A 59 16.30 3.00 17.29
CA LEU A 59 15.81 4.36 17.08
C LEU A 59 16.89 5.25 16.42
N ASN A 60 18.13 5.19 16.89
CA ASN A 60 19.23 5.93 16.30
C ASN A 60 19.52 5.51 14.85
N GLU A 61 19.48 4.22 14.53
CA GLU A 61 19.62 3.73 13.16
C GLU A 61 18.49 4.25 12.25
N LEU A 62 17.25 4.22 12.72
CA LEU A 62 16.12 4.77 11.98
C LEU A 62 16.28 6.28 11.74
N MET A 63 16.68 7.03 12.76
CA MET A 63 16.89 8.48 12.68
C MET A 63 18.03 8.87 11.73
N GLN A 64 18.98 7.99 11.46
CA GLN A 64 20.03 8.17 10.45
C GLN A 64 19.56 7.70 9.06
N LEU A 65 18.85 6.57 9.00
CA LEU A 65 18.40 5.97 7.74
C LEU A 65 17.36 6.84 7.04
N LEU A 66 16.40 7.41 7.77
CA LEU A 66 15.30 8.19 7.18
C LEU A 66 15.79 9.42 6.41
N PRO A 67 16.67 10.31 6.95
CA PRO A 67 17.22 11.43 6.19
C PRO A 67 18.03 10.96 4.99
N TYR A 68 18.88 9.94 5.17
CA TYR A 68 19.67 9.36 4.09
C TYR A 68 18.80 8.88 2.93
N ARG A 69 17.70 8.18 3.23
CA ARG A 69 16.75 7.73 2.19
C ARG A 69 15.99 8.88 1.58
N PHE A 70 15.65 9.90 2.36
CA PHE A 70 14.97 11.10 1.88
C PHE A 70 15.83 11.88 0.88
N GLU A 71 17.13 12.03 1.15
CA GLU A 71 18.08 12.68 0.23
C GLU A 71 18.29 11.91 -1.08
N GLN A 72 17.94 10.62 -1.13
CA GLN A 72 18.03 9.79 -2.34
C GLN A 72 16.78 9.83 -3.22
N ILE A 73 15.74 10.54 -2.79
CA ILE A 73 14.54 10.75 -3.59
C ILE A 73 14.89 11.71 -4.74
N ASP A 74 14.81 11.23 -5.97
CA ASP A 74 15.15 11.96 -7.18
C ASP A 74 13.93 12.20 -8.10
N PHE A 75 12.73 11.94 -7.60
CA PHE A 75 11.48 12.18 -8.30
C PHE A 75 10.73 13.37 -7.71
N ILE A 76 9.83 13.94 -8.52
CA ILE A 76 8.92 15.00 -8.08
C ILE A 76 7.74 14.34 -7.39
N ASP A 77 7.42 14.79 -6.17
CA ASP A 77 6.22 14.36 -5.47
C ASP A 77 4.98 14.72 -6.29
N GLU A 78 4.20 13.74 -6.65
CA GLU A 78 2.96 13.91 -7.41
C GLU A 78 1.79 13.31 -6.60
N PRO A 79 1.25 14.08 -5.64
CA PRO A 79 0.17 13.63 -4.78
C PRO A 79 -1.10 13.40 -5.60
N VAL A 80 -1.83 12.35 -5.26
CA VAL A 80 -3.05 11.96 -5.97
C VAL A 80 -4.27 12.39 -5.19
N ASP A 81 -5.18 13.11 -5.84
CA ASP A 81 -6.50 13.39 -5.26
C ASP A 81 -7.39 12.14 -5.32
N LEU A 82 -7.41 11.42 -4.24
CA LEU A 82 -8.29 10.26 -4.05
C LEU A 82 -9.63 10.61 -3.39
N GLY A 83 -9.85 11.90 -3.04
CA GLY A 83 -11.02 12.37 -2.31
C GLY A 83 -10.86 12.25 -0.79
N PHE A 84 -9.66 11.96 -0.32
CA PHE A 84 -9.23 11.97 1.08
C PHE A 84 -7.72 12.16 1.14
N ASP A 85 -7.20 12.62 2.29
CA ASP A 85 -5.77 12.82 2.50
C ASP A 85 -5.04 11.47 2.54
N CYS A 86 -4.42 11.10 1.44
CA CYS A 86 -3.71 9.83 1.27
C CYS A 86 -2.21 10.06 1.11
N PRO A 87 -1.35 9.37 1.88
CA PRO A 87 0.11 9.54 1.79
C PRO A 87 0.73 8.67 0.68
N LEU A 88 0.12 8.66 -0.50
CA LEU A 88 0.61 7.94 -1.67
C LEU A 88 0.85 8.91 -2.82
N ASP A 89 2.01 8.79 -3.44
CA ASP A 89 2.39 9.58 -4.61
C ASP A 89 2.47 8.68 -5.84
N LEU A 90 2.14 9.24 -7.01
CA LEU A 90 2.30 8.55 -8.29
C LEU A 90 3.76 8.17 -8.50
N HIS A 91 3.98 7.07 -9.19
CA HIS A 91 5.29 6.51 -9.53
C HIS A 91 6.15 6.07 -8.35
N CYS A 92 5.69 6.27 -7.10
CA CYS A 92 6.35 5.74 -5.91
C CYS A 92 6.06 4.26 -5.69
N THR A 93 6.96 3.60 -4.97
CA THR A 93 6.87 2.16 -4.70
C THR A 93 6.51 1.86 -3.26
N TYR A 94 5.58 0.92 -3.08
CA TYR A 94 5.05 0.52 -1.77
C TYR A 94 4.88 -1.00 -1.71
N THR A 95 4.92 -1.55 -0.51
CA THR A 95 4.41 -2.91 -0.31
C THR A 95 2.88 -2.92 -0.40
N ARG A 96 2.28 -4.06 -0.75
CA ARG A 96 0.82 -4.20 -0.78
C ARG A 96 0.18 -3.84 0.57
N ASP A 97 0.83 -4.21 1.65
CA ASP A 97 0.30 -4.00 2.99
C ASP A 97 0.34 -2.52 3.36
N GLN A 98 1.41 -1.79 3.00
CA GLN A 98 1.47 -0.32 3.14
C GLN A 98 0.36 0.37 2.34
N LEU A 99 0.15 -0.05 1.08
CA LEU A 99 -0.92 0.50 0.23
C LEU A 99 -2.30 0.33 0.86
N LEU A 100 -2.60 -0.86 1.37
CA LEU A 100 -3.91 -1.16 1.95
C LEU A 100 -4.16 -0.37 3.24
N VAL A 101 -3.16 -0.26 4.14
CA VAL A 101 -3.34 0.53 5.36
C VAL A 101 -3.36 2.04 5.11
N ALA A 102 -2.67 2.54 4.07
CA ALA A 102 -2.77 3.93 3.64
C ALA A 102 -4.19 4.29 3.16
N MET A 103 -4.97 3.29 2.75
CA MET A 103 -6.38 3.40 2.37
C MET A 103 -7.35 2.96 3.49
N ASP A 104 -6.90 2.93 4.73
CA ASP A 104 -7.67 2.54 5.94
C ASP A 104 -8.16 1.08 5.94
N PHE A 105 -7.54 0.19 5.15
CA PHE A 105 -7.85 -1.22 5.20
C PHE A 105 -6.90 -1.97 6.15
N MET A 106 -7.36 -2.24 7.39
CA MET A 106 -6.52 -2.71 8.49
C MET A 106 -6.26 -4.23 8.52
N LYS A 107 -6.79 -5.00 7.55
CA LYS A 107 -6.59 -6.47 7.45
C LYS A 107 -5.92 -6.89 6.14
N PRO A 108 -4.76 -6.30 5.77
CA PRO A 108 -4.13 -6.54 4.46
C PRO A 108 -3.79 -8.00 4.21
N ALA A 109 -3.43 -8.77 5.23
CA ALA A 109 -3.14 -10.21 5.13
C ALA A 109 -4.33 -11.05 4.63
N THR A 110 -5.56 -10.53 4.69
CA THR A 110 -6.77 -11.19 4.16
C THR A 110 -6.90 -11.04 2.64
N VAL A 111 -6.20 -10.10 2.03
CA VAL A 111 -6.24 -9.85 0.58
C VAL A 111 -5.28 -10.80 -0.11
N ARG A 112 -5.81 -11.85 -0.72
CA ARG A 112 -5.03 -12.87 -1.43
C ARG A 112 -5.10 -12.72 -2.95
N GLU A 113 -6.11 -12.00 -3.43
CA GLU A 113 -6.37 -11.77 -4.84
C GLU A 113 -5.70 -10.50 -5.36
N GLY A 114 -5.60 -10.38 -6.68
CA GLY A 114 -5.04 -9.19 -7.35
C GLY A 114 -5.97 -7.97 -7.34
N VAL A 115 -7.14 -8.04 -6.69
CA VAL A 115 -8.09 -6.92 -6.61
C VAL A 115 -8.68 -6.82 -5.22
N LYS A 116 -8.83 -5.59 -4.73
CA LYS A 116 -9.56 -5.29 -3.50
C LYS A 116 -10.54 -4.15 -3.72
N TRP A 117 -11.82 -4.41 -3.47
CA TRP A 117 -12.84 -3.37 -3.40
C TRP A 117 -12.87 -2.74 -2.01
N LEU A 118 -12.84 -1.41 -1.95
CA LEU A 118 -12.97 -0.59 -0.75
C LEU A 118 -14.30 0.19 -0.83
N PRO A 119 -15.40 -0.35 -0.27
CA PRO A 119 -16.74 0.22 -0.47
C PRO A 119 -16.88 1.64 0.10
N ASP A 120 -16.31 1.91 1.26
CA ASP A 120 -16.40 3.19 1.94
C ASP A 120 -15.72 4.32 1.16
N LYS A 121 -14.72 3.98 0.36
CA LYS A 121 -13.98 4.90 -0.51
C LYS A 121 -14.44 4.84 -1.98
N LYS A 122 -15.31 3.89 -2.33
CA LYS A 122 -15.73 3.59 -3.71
C LYS A 122 -14.52 3.37 -4.64
N MET A 123 -13.55 2.57 -4.19
CA MET A 123 -12.31 2.31 -4.93
C MET A 123 -12.09 0.83 -5.16
N ASP A 124 -11.73 0.47 -6.38
CA ASP A 124 -11.15 -0.83 -6.72
C ASP A 124 -9.62 -0.69 -6.81
N VAL A 125 -8.91 -1.46 -6.00
CA VAL A 125 -7.44 -1.45 -5.95
C VAL A 125 -6.92 -2.66 -6.70
N PHE A 126 -6.20 -2.44 -7.79
CA PHE A 126 -5.66 -3.49 -8.65
C PHE A 126 -4.17 -3.69 -8.40
N PHE A 127 -3.80 -4.91 -8.03
CA PHE A 127 -2.43 -5.35 -7.80
C PHE A 127 -1.97 -6.24 -8.96
N VAL A 128 -1.19 -5.70 -9.86
CA VAL A 128 -0.77 -6.37 -11.09
C VAL A 128 0.69 -6.80 -11.00
N THR A 129 0.98 -8.05 -11.39
CA THR A 129 2.33 -8.56 -11.59
C THR A 129 2.53 -8.82 -13.08
N LEU A 130 3.50 -8.14 -13.70
CA LEU A 130 3.74 -8.22 -15.16
C LEU A 130 4.37 -9.56 -15.54
N ASN A 131 5.46 -9.93 -14.89
CA ASN A 131 6.19 -11.15 -15.20
C ASN A 131 5.73 -12.29 -14.30
N LYS A 132 4.79 -13.09 -14.79
CA LYS A 132 4.22 -14.25 -14.10
C LYS A 132 4.99 -15.51 -14.47
N ALA A 133 5.66 -16.14 -13.53
CA ALA A 133 6.34 -17.41 -13.76
C ALA A 133 5.38 -18.59 -13.53
N ASP A 134 5.49 -19.66 -14.31
CA ASP A 134 4.66 -20.87 -14.24
C ASP A 134 4.64 -21.51 -12.83
N LYS A 135 5.74 -21.39 -12.09
CA LYS A 135 5.85 -21.87 -10.70
C LYS A 135 4.98 -21.10 -9.69
N ASP A 136 4.60 -19.86 -10.01
CA ASP A 136 3.90 -18.95 -9.12
C ASP A 136 2.42 -18.79 -9.46
N TYR A 137 2.01 -19.22 -10.66
CA TYR A 137 0.66 -18.99 -11.20
C TYR A 137 0.16 -20.24 -11.94
N SER A 138 -1.13 -20.54 -11.77
CA SER A 138 -1.78 -21.57 -12.59
C SER A 138 -2.08 -21.04 -14.01
N PRO A 139 -2.30 -21.92 -14.99
CA PRO A 139 -2.67 -21.49 -16.36
C PRO A 139 -3.90 -20.57 -16.39
N THR A 140 -4.82 -20.70 -15.45
CA THR A 140 -6.04 -19.88 -15.34
C THR A 140 -5.81 -18.51 -14.70
N THR A 141 -4.63 -18.24 -14.14
CA THR A 141 -4.26 -16.99 -13.48
C THR A 141 -3.07 -16.29 -14.16
N MET A 142 -2.60 -16.83 -15.29
CA MET A 142 -1.56 -16.22 -16.13
C MET A 142 -2.18 -15.19 -17.09
N TYR A 143 -2.67 -14.08 -16.52
CA TYR A 143 -3.20 -12.96 -17.31
C TYR A 143 -2.08 -12.21 -18.04
N ASN A 144 -2.35 -11.74 -19.25
CA ASN A 144 -1.45 -10.89 -20.02
C ASN A 144 -1.75 -9.41 -19.73
N ASP A 145 -1.12 -8.89 -18.67
CA ASP A 145 -1.25 -7.49 -18.29
C ASP A 145 -0.01 -6.72 -18.79
N TYR A 146 -0.20 -5.58 -19.44
CA TYR A 146 0.91 -4.78 -19.97
C TYR A 146 0.50 -3.32 -20.24
N SER A 147 1.46 -2.40 -20.18
CA SER A 147 1.27 -1.03 -20.62
C SER A 147 1.25 -0.97 -22.15
N ILE A 148 0.22 -0.36 -22.72
CA ILE A 148 0.11 -0.11 -24.16
C ILE A 148 0.90 1.15 -24.52
N ASN A 149 0.78 2.20 -23.72
CA ASN A 149 1.50 3.46 -23.82
C ASN A 149 1.45 4.21 -22.47
N GLU A 150 1.85 5.47 -22.43
CA GLU A 150 1.89 6.30 -21.21
C GLU A 150 0.55 6.49 -20.52
N SER A 151 -0.58 6.33 -21.23
CA SER A 151 -1.92 6.58 -20.72
C SER A 151 -2.87 5.39 -20.76
N LEU A 152 -2.43 4.28 -21.34
CA LEU A 152 -3.27 3.09 -21.54
C LEU A 152 -2.58 1.83 -21.01
N PHE A 153 -3.28 1.13 -20.13
CA PHE A 153 -2.85 -0.15 -19.58
C PHE A 153 -3.86 -1.25 -19.91
N HIS A 154 -3.38 -2.37 -20.49
CA HIS A 154 -4.19 -3.56 -20.69
C HIS A 154 -4.21 -4.40 -19.42
N TRP A 155 -5.39 -4.67 -18.90
CA TRP A 155 -5.59 -5.51 -17.73
C TRP A 155 -6.69 -6.55 -17.98
N GLN A 156 -6.52 -7.76 -17.47
CA GLN A 156 -7.50 -8.83 -17.53
C GLN A 156 -8.12 -9.06 -16.15
N SER A 157 -9.46 -9.02 -16.08
CA SER A 157 -10.17 -9.33 -14.83
C SER A 157 -9.96 -10.79 -14.41
N GLN A 158 -10.20 -11.07 -13.13
CA GLN A 158 -10.16 -12.45 -12.64
C GLN A 158 -11.11 -13.35 -13.44
N SER A 159 -10.73 -14.62 -13.66
CA SER A 159 -11.50 -15.59 -14.41
C SER A 159 -12.93 -15.82 -13.88
N THR A 160 -13.16 -15.47 -12.62
CA THR A 160 -14.48 -15.52 -11.96
C THR A 160 -15.33 -14.26 -12.16
N THR A 161 -14.77 -13.21 -12.79
CA THR A 161 -15.45 -11.92 -12.98
C THR A 161 -15.91 -11.78 -14.43
N ALA A 162 -17.18 -12.12 -14.70
CA ALA A 162 -17.79 -11.90 -16.00
C ALA A 162 -18.13 -10.42 -16.22
N ALA A 163 -18.13 -9.97 -17.47
CA ALA A 163 -18.40 -8.57 -17.83
C ALA A 163 -19.80 -8.08 -17.38
N ASP A 164 -20.77 -8.97 -17.40
CA ASP A 164 -22.17 -8.71 -16.99
C ASP A 164 -22.41 -8.86 -15.48
N SER A 165 -21.40 -9.33 -14.73
CA SER A 165 -21.47 -9.41 -13.26
C SER A 165 -21.49 -8.02 -12.62
N PRO A 166 -22.02 -7.84 -11.39
CA PRO A 166 -21.98 -6.56 -10.69
C PRO A 166 -20.57 -5.99 -10.55
N THR A 167 -19.57 -6.85 -10.34
CA THR A 167 -18.14 -6.47 -10.25
C THR A 167 -17.60 -6.06 -11.62
N GLY A 168 -17.86 -6.83 -12.69
CA GLY A 168 -17.44 -6.48 -14.04
C GLY A 168 -18.05 -5.16 -14.51
N GLN A 169 -19.34 -4.96 -14.25
CA GLN A 169 -20.03 -3.71 -14.54
C GLN A 169 -19.48 -2.52 -13.73
N ARG A 170 -18.99 -2.73 -12.50
CA ARG A 170 -18.33 -1.67 -11.74
C ARG A 170 -16.99 -1.30 -12.37
N TYR A 171 -16.19 -2.25 -12.83
CA TYR A 171 -14.94 -1.98 -13.52
C TYR A 171 -15.14 -1.21 -14.83
N ILE A 172 -16.12 -1.63 -15.64
CA ILE A 172 -16.40 -1.01 -16.95
C ILE A 172 -16.95 0.42 -16.79
N HIS A 173 -17.85 0.62 -15.82
CA HIS A 173 -18.57 1.87 -15.63
C HIS A 173 -18.12 2.64 -14.38
N HIS A 174 -16.87 2.47 -13.92
CA HIS A 174 -16.39 3.08 -12.68
C HIS A 174 -16.57 4.61 -12.68
N GLY A 175 -16.22 5.30 -13.78
CA GLY A 175 -16.36 6.75 -13.89
C GLY A 175 -17.81 7.21 -13.77
N GLU A 176 -18.75 6.54 -14.47
CA GLU A 176 -20.19 6.86 -14.41
C GLU A 176 -20.79 6.60 -13.03
N ARG A 177 -20.25 5.64 -12.30
CA ARG A 177 -20.70 5.25 -10.95
C ARG A 177 -20.03 6.05 -9.84
N GLY A 178 -19.11 6.97 -10.20
CA GLY A 178 -18.34 7.75 -9.24
C GLY A 178 -17.42 6.89 -8.36
N SER A 179 -16.96 5.74 -8.89
CA SER A 179 -15.90 4.95 -8.27
C SER A 179 -14.58 5.16 -9.01
N LYS A 180 -13.46 4.89 -8.32
CA LYS A 180 -12.11 5.00 -8.86
C LYS A 180 -11.48 3.62 -8.99
N VAL A 181 -10.59 3.46 -9.96
CA VAL A 181 -9.71 2.31 -10.09
C VAL A 181 -8.30 2.78 -9.83
N LEU A 182 -7.62 2.16 -8.87
CA LEU A 182 -6.22 2.44 -8.56
C LEU A 182 -5.37 1.28 -9.07
N LEU A 183 -4.35 1.60 -9.86
CA LEU A 183 -3.48 0.60 -10.48
C LEU A 183 -2.12 0.59 -9.81
N PHE A 184 -1.77 -0.54 -9.24
CA PHE A 184 -0.46 -0.81 -8.64
C PHE A 184 0.21 -1.96 -9.36
N VAL A 185 1.38 -1.70 -9.92
CA VAL A 185 2.08 -2.65 -10.81
C VAL A 185 3.45 -3.00 -10.25
N ARG A 186 3.81 -4.27 -10.31
CA ARG A 186 5.18 -4.73 -10.05
C ARG A 186 5.66 -5.62 -11.18
N GLU A 187 6.97 -5.62 -11.38
CA GLU A 187 7.57 -6.43 -12.44
C GLU A 187 7.55 -7.92 -12.07
N PHE A 188 7.99 -8.27 -10.87
CA PHE A 188 8.07 -9.66 -10.39
C PHE A 188 7.35 -9.81 -9.04
N LYS A 189 6.84 -11.04 -8.79
CA LYS A 189 6.20 -11.39 -7.51
C LYS A 189 7.18 -11.29 -6.34
N THR A 190 8.42 -11.66 -6.58
CA THR A 190 9.49 -11.69 -5.58
C THR A 190 10.63 -10.80 -6.05
N ASP A 191 11.13 -9.97 -5.17
CA ASP A 191 12.35 -9.20 -5.40
C ASP A 191 13.54 -10.16 -5.55
N ARG A 192 14.34 -9.97 -6.60
CA ARG A 192 15.44 -10.89 -6.94
C ARG A 192 16.65 -10.76 -6.05
N VAL A 193 16.79 -9.64 -5.36
CA VAL A 193 17.93 -9.35 -4.51
C VAL A 193 17.64 -9.79 -3.06
N THR A 194 16.50 -9.37 -2.55
CA THR A 194 16.12 -9.60 -1.16
C THR A 194 15.36 -10.91 -0.92
N GLY A 195 14.77 -11.50 -1.97
CA GLY A 195 13.89 -12.67 -1.87
C GLY A 195 12.52 -12.36 -1.23
N SER A 196 12.28 -11.11 -0.85
CA SER A 196 11.00 -10.67 -0.28
C SER A 196 9.93 -10.44 -1.34
N ALA A 197 8.69 -10.18 -0.92
CA ALA A 197 7.63 -9.80 -1.84
C ALA A 197 7.99 -8.50 -2.56
N GLY A 198 7.89 -8.49 -3.89
CA GLY A 198 8.17 -7.30 -4.71
C GLY A 198 7.23 -6.15 -4.38
N ALA A 199 7.78 -4.94 -4.29
CA ALA A 199 7.01 -3.72 -4.12
C ALA A 199 6.21 -3.39 -5.39
N TYR A 200 5.15 -2.62 -5.24
CA TYR A 200 4.29 -2.14 -6.33
C TYR A 200 4.55 -0.66 -6.57
N THR A 201 4.58 -0.27 -7.84
CA THR A 201 4.58 1.13 -8.28
C THR A 201 3.14 1.58 -8.49
N PHE A 202 2.78 2.76 -8.01
CA PHE A 202 1.50 3.41 -8.27
C PHE A 202 1.53 4.06 -9.66
N LEU A 203 0.58 3.70 -10.56
CA LEU A 203 0.47 4.23 -11.92
C LEU A 203 -0.80 5.04 -12.12
#